data_6455c0de96a167064f3c6366d3c6753c
#
_entry.id   6455c0de96a167064f3c6366d3c6753c
#
_cell.length_a   1.000
_cell.length_b   1.000
_cell.length_c   1.000
_cell.angle_alpha   90.00
_cell.angle_beta   90.00
_cell.angle_gamma   90.00
#
_symmetry.space_group_name_H-M   'P 1'
#
loop_
_entity.id
_entity.type
_entity.pdbx_description
1 polymer ?
#
loop_
_entity_poly.entity_id
_entity_poly.type
_entity_poly.pdbx_seq_one_letter_code
_entity_poly.pdbx_strand_id
1 'polypeptide(L)'
;KIIAPIDDNGCFTDEVPDYAGIYVKKADQQIIAKLKENGHLVKSGKVTHSYPFCWRSDTPLIYRAIPSWFVRVEANREKLIENTKNTDWVPQSIRDGRFIEWLKGARDWAISRNRYWGTPIPIWTDEKYDEMICVGSIAELEELSGVKGITDLHMHKIDHITIKSPKTGKILHRIPEVFDCWFESGSMPFSQNHIPFSGKEWKQSDFIAEGLDQTRGWFYTLTILSTL
;
A
#
# COMPACT_ATOMS: atom_id res chain seq x y z
N LYS A 1 21.10 -5.31 3.91
CA LYS A 1 20.45 -5.85 2.69
C LYS A 1 19.21 -6.63 3.13
N ILE A 2 18.03 -6.30 2.58
CA ILE A 2 16.83 -7.11 2.76
C ILE A 2 17.03 -8.38 1.92
N ILE A 3 16.84 -9.55 2.54
CA ILE A 3 16.87 -10.84 1.85
C ILE A 3 15.42 -11.24 1.59
N ALA A 4 15.08 -11.50 0.33
CA ALA A 4 13.74 -11.92 -0.09
C ALA A 4 13.85 -13.18 -0.95
N PRO A 5 14.13 -14.34 -0.33
CA PRO A 5 14.51 -15.56 -1.03
C PRO A 5 13.33 -16.32 -1.65
N ILE A 6 12.15 -15.71 -1.74
CA ILE A 6 10.92 -16.34 -2.24
C ILE A 6 10.37 -15.50 -3.40
N ASP A 7 10.13 -16.15 -4.54
CA ASP A 7 9.56 -15.54 -5.75
C ASP A 7 8.03 -15.33 -5.66
N ASP A 8 7.42 -14.82 -6.73
CA ASP A 8 5.98 -14.56 -6.82
C ASP A 8 5.11 -15.84 -6.79
N ASN A 9 5.68 -16.99 -7.09
CA ASN A 9 5.02 -18.29 -7.03
C ASN A 9 5.15 -18.95 -5.65
N GLY A 10 5.84 -18.31 -4.71
CA GLY A 10 6.12 -18.85 -3.37
C GLY A 10 7.22 -19.90 -3.36
N CYS A 11 8.08 -19.94 -4.40
CA CYS A 11 9.20 -20.86 -4.49
C CYS A 11 10.50 -20.16 -4.05
N PHE A 12 11.44 -20.93 -3.51
CA PHE A 12 12.76 -20.41 -3.20
C PHE A 12 13.51 -19.98 -4.48
N THR A 13 14.18 -18.85 -4.42
CA THR A 13 15.07 -18.34 -5.47
C THR A 13 16.48 -18.91 -5.32
N ASP A 14 17.36 -18.60 -6.29
CA ASP A 14 18.79 -18.98 -6.24
C ASP A 14 19.55 -18.33 -5.05
N GLU A 15 18.95 -17.40 -4.31
CA GLU A 15 19.50 -16.92 -3.04
C GLU A 15 19.56 -18.02 -1.98
N VAL A 16 18.78 -19.11 -2.14
CA VAL A 16 18.82 -20.31 -1.31
C VAL A 16 18.99 -21.55 -2.23
N PRO A 17 20.20 -21.78 -2.74
CA PRO A 17 20.43 -22.75 -3.82
C PRO A 17 20.03 -24.17 -3.46
N ASP A 18 20.13 -24.59 -2.20
CA ASP A 18 19.74 -25.93 -1.74
C ASP A 18 18.24 -26.24 -1.96
N TYR A 19 17.41 -25.20 -2.09
CA TYR A 19 15.95 -25.31 -2.20
C TYR A 19 15.37 -24.53 -3.40
N ALA A 20 16.21 -24.01 -4.27
CA ALA A 20 15.79 -23.21 -5.42
C ALA A 20 14.71 -23.92 -6.26
N GLY A 21 13.64 -23.20 -6.62
CA GLY A 21 12.50 -23.73 -7.36
C GLY A 21 11.50 -24.56 -6.55
N ILE A 22 11.78 -24.85 -5.26
CA ILE A 22 10.88 -25.63 -4.41
C ILE A 22 9.90 -24.64 -3.71
N TYR A 23 8.59 -24.97 -3.78
CA TYR A 23 7.57 -24.22 -3.03
C TYR A 23 7.85 -24.27 -1.53
N VAL A 24 7.83 -23.13 -0.87
CA VAL A 24 8.29 -22.95 0.52
C VAL A 24 7.67 -23.96 1.51
N LYS A 25 6.37 -24.27 1.42
CA LYS A 25 5.73 -25.25 2.30
C LYS A 25 6.10 -26.71 2.01
N LYS A 26 6.63 -26.99 0.80
CA LYS A 26 7.12 -28.34 0.45
C LYS A 26 8.58 -28.55 0.90
N ALA A 27 9.32 -27.48 1.12
CA ALA A 27 10.72 -27.56 1.58
C ALA A 27 10.85 -27.86 3.09
N ASP A 28 9.81 -27.67 3.90
CA ASP A 28 9.88 -27.79 5.38
C ASP A 28 10.55 -29.09 5.85
N GLN A 29 10.19 -30.24 5.28
CA GLN A 29 10.77 -31.53 5.67
C GLN A 29 12.26 -31.65 5.32
N GLN A 30 12.65 -31.13 4.17
CA GLN A 30 14.06 -31.13 3.72
C GLN A 30 14.90 -30.20 4.60
N ILE A 31 14.36 -29.02 4.94
CA ILE A 31 15.01 -28.06 5.85
C ILE A 31 15.21 -28.68 7.23
N ILE A 32 14.18 -29.32 7.79
CA ILE A 32 14.27 -30.01 9.10
C ILE A 32 15.32 -31.12 9.06
N ALA A 33 15.36 -31.92 7.99
CA ALA A 33 16.35 -32.99 7.82
C ALA A 33 17.76 -32.42 7.76
N LYS A 34 17.98 -31.35 6.98
CA LYS A 34 19.29 -30.67 6.87
C LYS A 34 19.77 -30.07 8.18
N LEU A 35 18.84 -29.43 8.93
CA LEU A 35 19.16 -28.89 10.26
C LEU A 35 19.53 -29.98 11.27
N LYS A 36 18.88 -31.14 11.17
CA LYS A 36 19.21 -32.31 12.00
C LYS A 36 20.59 -32.87 11.64
N GLU A 37 20.88 -33.03 10.37
CA GLU A 37 22.17 -33.50 9.85
C GLU A 37 23.34 -32.62 10.32
N ASN A 38 23.14 -31.30 10.26
CA ASN A 38 24.14 -30.31 10.65
C ASN A 38 24.24 -30.06 12.16
N GLY A 39 23.43 -30.75 12.98
CA GLY A 39 23.41 -30.55 14.44
C GLY A 39 22.79 -29.23 14.92
N HIS A 40 22.10 -28.51 14.04
CA HIS A 40 21.48 -27.22 14.37
C HIS A 40 20.00 -27.31 14.78
N LEU A 41 19.39 -28.49 14.69
CA LEU A 41 18.00 -28.69 15.09
C LEU A 41 17.88 -28.84 16.60
N VAL A 42 17.33 -27.83 17.28
CA VAL A 42 17.09 -27.86 18.73
C VAL A 42 15.88 -28.75 19.07
N LYS A 43 14.76 -28.55 18.35
CA LYS A 43 13.52 -29.32 18.56
C LYS A 43 12.63 -29.22 17.32
N SER A 44 11.93 -30.30 17.01
CA SER A 44 10.87 -30.32 16.00
C SER A 44 9.59 -30.88 16.59
N GLY A 45 8.45 -30.38 16.12
CA GLY A 45 7.13 -30.84 16.56
C GLY A 45 6.04 -30.38 15.62
N LYS A 46 4.84 -30.87 15.84
CA LYS A 46 3.63 -30.46 15.12
C LYS A 46 2.65 -29.79 16.07
N VAL A 47 2.01 -28.72 15.64
CA VAL A 47 0.92 -28.06 16.35
C VAL A 47 -0.26 -27.90 15.41
N THR A 48 -1.45 -28.22 15.89
CA THR A 48 -2.69 -27.97 15.15
C THR A 48 -3.22 -26.60 15.55
N HIS A 49 -3.41 -25.73 14.59
CA HIS A 49 -3.93 -24.37 14.79
C HIS A 49 -4.70 -23.91 13.55
N SER A 50 -5.48 -22.83 13.70
CA SER A 50 -6.10 -22.16 12.57
C SER A 50 -5.03 -21.52 11.70
N TYR A 51 -5.12 -21.71 10.38
CA TYR A 51 -4.19 -21.14 9.41
C TYR A 51 -4.95 -20.33 8.37
N PRO A 52 -4.48 -19.13 7.97
CA PRO A 52 -5.16 -18.33 6.99
C PRO A 52 -4.93 -18.85 5.57
N PHE A 53 -6.03 -18.95 4.82
CA PHE A 53 -6.03 -19.32 3.41
C PHE A 53 -6.54 -18.17 2.54
N CYS A 54 -6.08 -18.13 1.30
CA CYS A 54 -6.60 -17.20 0.31
C CYS A 54 -8.03 -17.59 -0.07
N TRP A 55 -8.98 -16.68 0.13
CA TRP A 55 -10.40 -16.95 -0.15
C TRP A 55 -10.73 -17.18 -1.64
N ARG A 56 -9.81 -16.81 -2.56
CA ARG A 56 -9.98 -17.00 -4.01
C ARG A 56 -9.41 -18.33 -4.51
N SER A 57 -8.23 -18.71 -4.04
CA SER A 57 -7.46 -19.85 -4.54
C SER A 57 -7.40 -21.02 -3.55
N ASP A 58 -7.93 -20.84 -2.34
CA ASP A 58 -7.87 -21.81 -1.25
C ASP A 58 -6.44 -22.31 -0.97
N THR A 59 -5.45 -21.45 -1.22
CA THR A 59 -4.04 -21.74 -0.94
C THR A 59 -3.60 -21.12 0.38
N PRO A 60 -2.71 -21.77 1.13
CA PRO A 60 -2.20 -21.22 2.39
C PRO A 60 -1.40 -19.94 2.14
N LEU A 61 -1.64 -18.92 2.96
CA LEU A 61 -0.88 -17.68 2.90
C LEU A 61 0.55 -17.90 3.39
N ILE A 62 1.48 -17.10 2.87
CA ILE A 62 2.88 -17.09 3.28
C ILE A 62 3.31 -15.67 3.64
N TYR A 63 4.30 -15.55 4.53
CA TYR A 63 4.98 -14.26 4.77
C TYR A 63 6.08 -14.09 3.75
N ARG A 64 6.09 -12.93 3.09
CA ARG A 64 7.07 -12.56 2.10
C ARG A 64 7.34 -11.06 2.16
N ALA A 65 8.60 -10.64 2.01
CA ALA A 65 8.94 -9.25 1.81
C ALA A 65 8.60 -8.85 0.36
N ILE A 66 7.80 -7.78 0.20
CA ILE A 66 7.46 -7.20 -1.09
C ILE A 66 7.75 -5.69 -1.07
N PRO A 67 8.17 -5.10 -2.18
CA PRO A 67 8.23 -3.65 -2.32
C PRO A 67 6.84 -3.05 -2.07
N SER A 68 6.78 -1.93 -1.37
CA SER A 68 5.51 -1.26 -1.08
C SER A 68 5.72 0.25 -0.99
N TRP A 69 4.69 0.99 -1.38
CA TRP A 69 4.65 2.44 -1.27
C TRP A 69 3.95 2.85 0.02
N PHE A 70 4.51 3.84 0.70
CA PHE A 70 4.03 4.25 2.02
C PHE A 70 3.74 5.74 2.08
N VAL A 71 2.69 6.09 2.81
CA VAL A 71 2.46 7.45 3.31
C VAL A 71 3.16 7.58 4.65
N ARG A 72 3.95 8.65 4.85
CA ARG A 72 4.66 8.95 6.11
C ARG A 72 3.71 9.44 7.19
N VAL A 73 2.95 8.54 7.77
CA VAL A 73 2.00 8.86 8.85
C VAL A 73 2.73 9.16 10.14
N GLU A 74 3.81 8.44 10.44
CA GLU A 74 4.57 8.60 11.68
C GLU A 74 5.11 10.01 11.87
N ALA A 75 5.57 10.64 10.80
CA ALA A 75 6.09 12.01 10.83
C ALA A 75 5.01 13.06 11.11
N ASN A 76 3.73 12.71 10.96
CA ASN A 76 2.60 13.63 11.10
C ASN A 76 1.72 13.32 12.32
N ARG A 77 2.12 12.43 13.23
CA ARG A 77 1.30 11.99 14.37
C ARG A 77 0.78 13.15 15.23
N GLU A 78 1.65 14.08 15.57
CA GLU A 78 1.29 15.24 16.41
C GLU A 78 0.23 16.08 15.73
N LYS A 79 0.39 16.38 14.46
CA LYS A 79 -0.57 17.14 13.65
C LYS A 79 -1.91 16.42 13.51
N LEU A 80 -1.89 15.08 13.32
CA LEU A 80 -3.09 14.25 13.30
C LEU A 80 -3.88 14.34 14.62
N ILE A 81 -3.17 14.25 15.74
CA ILE A 81 -3.79 14.34 17.09
C ILE A 81 -4.35 15.74 17.32
N GLU A 82 -3.62 16.79 16.95
CA GLU A 82 -4.06 18.18 17.09
C GLU A 82 -5.32 18.43 16.25
N ASN A 83 -5.32 18.06 15.00
CA ASN A 83 -6.48 18.20 14.10
C ASN A 83 -7.70 17.44 14.64
N THR A 84 -7.49 16.23 15.16
CA THR A 84 -8.57 15.42 15.75
C THR A 84 -9.20 16.10 16.97
N LYS A 85 -8.42 16.79 17.79
CA LYS A 85 -8.94 17.52 18.96
C LYS A 85 -9.84 18.69 18.57
N ASN A 86 -9.69 19.22 17.37
CA ASN A 86 -10.50 20.31 16.82
C ASN A 86 -11.83 19.83 16.20
N THR A 87 -12.13 18.53 16.30
CA THR A 87 -13.40 17.95 15.82
C THR A 87 -14.28 17.53 16.99
N ASP A 88 -15.60 17.67 16.82
CA ASP A 88 -16.58 17.23 17.81
C ASP A 88 -16.92 15.75 17.61
N TRP A 89 -17.00 15.00 18.70
CA TRP A 89 -17.30 13.56 18.68
C TRP A 89 -18.42 13.23 19.66
N VAL A 90 -19.30 12.35 19.23
CA VAL A 90 -20.39 11.84 20.08
C VAL A 90 -20.31 10.30 20.10
N PRO A 91 -19.94 9.68 21.24
CA PRO A 91 -19.48 10.33 22.48
C PRO A 91 -18.01 10.80 22.39
N GLN A 92 -17.69 11.87 23.07
CA GLN A 92 -16.33 12.44 23.12
C GLN A 92 -15.27 11.44 23.62
N SER A 93 -15.66 10.52 24.52
CA SER A 93 -14.77 9.48 25.06
C SER A 93 -14.16 8.58 23.97
N ILE A 94 -14.81 8.44 22.82
CA ILE A 94 -14.27 7.67 21.68
C ILE A 94 -13.10 8.41 21.05
N ARG A 95 -13.21 9.75 20.89
CA ARG A 95 -12.09 10.57 20.42
C ARG A 95 -10.90 10.47 21.35
N ASP A 96 -11.13 10.81 22.64
CA ASP A 96 -10.05 11.03 23.59
C ASP A 96 -9.39 9.72 24.06
N GLY A 97 -10.16 8.65 24.20
CA GLY A 97 -9.64 7.35 24.60
C GLY A 97 -9.19 6.50 23.40
N ARG A 98 -10.14 6.09 22.55
CA ARG A 98 -9.87 5.07 21.53
C ARG A 98 -9.14 5.61 20.29
N PHE A 99 -9.62 6.72 19.72
CA PHE A 99 -9.10 7.20 18.43
C PHE A 99 -7.74 7.88 18.60
N ILE A 100 -7.57 8.77 19.56
CA ILE A 100 -6.29 9.43 19.84
C ILE A 100 -5.23 8.41 20.27
N GLU A 101 -5.57 7.42 21.09
CA GLU A 101 -4.61 6.35 21.44
C GLU A 101 -4.18 5.55 20.23
N TRP A 102 -5.10 5.30 19.29
CA TRP A 102 -4.76 4.68 18.02
C TRP A 102 -3.82 5.54 17.17
N LEU A 103 -4.06 6.86 17.09
CA LEU A 103 -3.20 7.79 16.35
C LEU A 103 -1.79 7.90 16.94
N LYS A 104 -1.65 7.84 18.27
CA LYS A 104 -0.33 7.82 18.94
C LYS A 104 0.52 6.63 18.50
N GLY A 105 -0.11 5.48 18.26
CA GLY A 105 0.52 4.26 17.77
C GLY A 105 0.58 4.14 16.25
N ALA A 106 0.10 5.12 15.50
CA ALA A 106 0.01 5.04 14.04
C ALA A 106 1.39 4.84 13.40
N ARG A 107 1.47 3.91 12.46
CA ARG A 107 2.66 3.63 11.66
C ARG A 107 2.47 4.15 10.24
N ASP A 108 3.56 4.22 9.48
CA ASP A 108 3.50 4.53 8.07
C ASP A 108 2.55 3.56 7.36
N TRP A 109 1.71 4.12 6.50
CA TRP A 109 0.62 3.40 5.86
C TRP A 109 1.05 2.87 4.49
N ALA A 110 1.11 1.55 4.32
CA ALA A 110 1.33 0.91 3.02
C ALA A 110 0.08 1.06 2.14
N ILE A 111 0.17 1.91 1.14
CA ILE A 111 -0.95 2.29 0.25
C ILE A 111 -0.99 1.53 -1.06
N SER A 112 0.05 0.79 -1.41
CA SER A 112 0.11 0.03 -2.66
C SER A 112 -0.48 -1.37 -2.53
N ARG A 113 -1.16 -1.83 -3.61
CA ARG A 113 -1.72 -3.17 -3.74
C ARG A 113 -1.36 -3.77 -5.09
N ASN A 114 -1.00 -5.05 -5.10
CA ASN A 114 -0.80 -5.83 -6.32
C ASN A 114 -2.14 -6.42 -6.75
N ARG A 115 -2.91 -5.67 -7.51
CA ARG A 115 -4.25 -6.05 -7.99
C ARG A 115 -4.45 -5.59 -9.42
N TYR A 116 -5.22 -6.36 -10.16
CA TYR A 116 -5.58 -6.00 -11.54
C TYR A 116 -6.55 -4.81 -11.59
N TRP A 117 -7.47 -4.69 -10.64
CA TRP A 117 -8.48 -3.64 -10.61
C TRP A 117 -8.30 -2.73 -9.38
N GLY A 118 -8.26 -1.45 -9.63
CA GLY A 118 -8.12 -0.38 -8.64
C GLY A 118 -7.61 0.89 -9.31
N THR A 119 -7.53 1.99 -8.58
CA THR A 119 -6.96 3.25 -9.06
C THR A 119 -5.45 3.13 -9.17
N PRO A 120 -4.86 3.27 -10.36
CA PRO A 120 -3.41 3.19 -10.55
C PRO A 120 -2.68 4.29 -9.76
N ILE A 121 -1.58 3.91 -9.12
CA ILE A 121 -0.72 4.91 -8.47
C ILE A 121 0.01 5.70 -9.57
N PRO A 122 -0.08 7.05 -9.60
CA PRO A 122 0.40 7.87 -10.70
C PRO A 122 1.90 8.18 -10.58
N ILE A 123 2.72 7.16 -10.43
CA ILE A 123 4.19 7.30 -10.34
C ILE A 123 4.85 6.61 -11.53
N TRP A 124 5.67 7.35 -12.25
CA TRP A 124 6.55 6.85 -13.31
C TRP A 124 7.99 6.80 -12.82
N THR A 125 8.69 5.69 -13.06
CA THR A 125 10.04 5.45 -12.57
C THR A 125 10.88 4.64 -13.56
N ASP A 126 12.20 4.69 -13.42
CA ASP A 126 13.11 3.75 -14.07
C ASP A 126 13.18 2.43 -13.28
N GLU A 127 13.72 1.38 -13.90
CA GLU A 127 13.78 0.03 -13.32
C GLU A 127 14.46 -0.04 -11.93
N LYS A 128 15.34 0.90 -11.63
CA LYS A 128 16.09 0.94 -10.37
C LYS A 128 15.48 1.83 -9.31
N TYR A 129 14.39 2.52 -9.64
CA TYR A 129 13.76 3.54 -8.78
C TYR A 129 14.71 4.72 -8.43
N ASP A 130 15.72 4.98 -9.27
CA ASP A 130 16.65 6.10 -9.09
C ASP A 130 16.00 7.43 -9.44
N GLU A 131 15.02 7.40 -10.34
CA GLU A 131 14.26 8.58 -10.77
C GLU A 131 12.76 8.30 -10.77
N MET A 132 12.01 9.22 -10.18
CA MET A 132 10.55 9.10 -10.04
C MET A 132 9.87 10.42 -10.36
N ILE A 133 8.73 10.32 -11.06
CA ILE A 133 7.82 11.43 -11.32
C ILE A 133 6.44 11.02 -10.82
N CYS A 134 5.88 11.79 -9.90
CA CYS A 134 4.50 11.66 -9.48
C CYS A 134 3.66 12.65 -10.30
N VAL A 135 2.74 12.13 -11.11
CA VAL A 135 1.91 12.91 -12.01
C VAL A 135 0.62 13.30 -11.30
N GLY A 136 0.35 14.61 -11.21
CA GLY A 136 -0.77 15.16 -10.46
C GLY A 136 -2.05 15.38 -11.27
N SER A 137 -1.99 15.32 -12.61
CA SER A 137 -3.17 15.56 -13.46
C SER A 137 -3.06 14.90 -14.83
N ILE A 138 -4.23 14.77 -15.51
CA ILE A 138 -4.26 14.31 -16.91
C ILE A 138 -3.48 15.28 -17.82
N ALA A 139 -3.62 16.59 -17.61
CA ALA A 139 -2.91 17.59 -18.41
C ALA A 139 -1.38 17.43 -18.27
N GLU A 140 -0.88 17.21 -17.07
CA GLU A 140 0.53 16.95 -16.81
C GLU A 140 0.99 15.63 -17.45
N LEU A 141 0.18 14.57 -17.36
CA LEU A 141 0.49 13.30 -18.04
C LEU A 141 0.59 13.47 -19.55
N GLU A 142 -0.34 14.22 -20.15
CA GLU A 142 -0.33 14.53 -21.57
C GLU A 142 0.87 15.39 -22.00
N GLU A 143 1.29 16.32 -21.16
CA GLU A 143 2.46 17.16 -21.40
C GLU A 143 3.75 16.33 -21.35
N LEU A 144 3.94 15.56 -20.28
CA LEU A 144 5.16 14.79 -20.05
C LEU A 144 5.33 13.59 -21.01
N SER A 145 4.22 12.96 -21.39
CA SER A 145 4.25 11.78 -22.26
C SER A 145 4.15 12.10 -23.75
N GLY A 146 3.58 13.26 -24.09
CA GLY A 146 3.21 13.61 -25.47
C GLY A 146 1.93 12.94 -25.98
N VAL A 147 1.34 12.02 -25.23
CA VAL A 147 0.04 11.38 -25.55
C VAL A 147 -1.07 12.40 -25.31
N LYS A 148 -2.09 12.44 -26.16
CA LYS A 148 -3.21 13.39 -26.06
C LYS A 148 -4.55 12.67 -26.00
N GLY A 149 -5.55 13.35 -25.39
CA GLY A 149 -6.93 12.87 -25.32
C GLY A 149 -7.12 11.73 -24.31
N ILE A 150 -6.38 11.74 -23.21
CA ILE A 150 -6.51 10.77 -22.14
C ILE A 150 -7.82 11.05 -21.38
N THR A 151 -8.75 10.12 -21.46
CA THR A 151 -10.08 10.22 -20.80
C THR A 151 -10.33 9.13 -19.77
N ASP A 152 -9.52 8.08 -19.78
CA ASP A 152 -9.65 6.90 -18.93
C ASP A 152 -8.28 6.59 -18.29
N LEU A 153 -8.25 6.59 -16.94
CA LEU A 153 -7.05 6.36 -16.15
C LEU A 153 -6.94 4.94 -15.59
N HIS A 154 -7.77 4.01 -16.04
CA HIS A 154 -7.63 2.61 -15.64
C HIS A 154 -6.29 2.02 -16.12
N MET A 155 -5.73 1.12 -15.35
CA MET A 155 -4.42 0.51 -15.54
C MET A 155 -4.17 0.07 -16.99
N HIS A 156 -5.11 -0.67 -17.59
CA HIS A 156 -5.00 -1.16 -18.96
C HIS A 156 -5.00 -0.07 -20.05
N LYS A 157 -5.35 1.18 -19.68
CA LYS A 157 -5.33 2.35 -20.57
C LYS A 157 -4.07 3.19 -20.43
N ILE A 158 -3.42 3.15 -19.28
CA ILE A 158 -2.27 4.06 -19.00
C ILE A 158 -0.93 3.33 -18.81
N ASP A 159 -0.89 2.03 -18.58
CA ASP A 159 0.36 1.30 -18.33
C ASP A 159 1.35 1.31 -19.49
N HIS A 160 0.86 1.48 -20.71
CA HIS A 160 1.70 1.62 -21.89
C HIS A 160 2.26 3.03 -22.11
N ILE A 161 1.76 4.02 -21.35
CA ILE A 161 2.21 5.41 -21.44
C ILE A 161 3.55 5.54 -20.72
N THR A 162 4.56 5.98 -21.44
CA THR A 162 5.89 6.24 -20.90
C THR A 162 6.16 7.73 -20.84
N ILE A 163 7.04 8.13 -19.92
CA ILE A 163 7.50 9.50 -19.78
C ILE A 163 9.01 9.53 -20.05
N LYS A 164 9.47 10.40 -20.96
CA LYS A 164 10.89 10.66 -21.11
C LYS A 164 11.32 11.65 -20.03
N SER A 165 12.20 11.21 -19.13
CA SER A 165 12.69 12.06 -18.05
C SER A 165 13.25 13.39 -18.58
N PRO A 166 12.78 14.52 -18.09
CA PRO A 166 13.37 15.82 -18.42
C PRO A 166 14.77 16.01 -17.83
N LYS A 167 15.14 15.22 -16.81
CA LYS A 167 16.44 15.33 -16.13
C LYS A 167 17.52 14.47 -16.77
N THR A 168 17.19 13.20 -17.06
CA THR A 168 18.19 12.20 -17.49
C THR A 168 17.96 11.72 -18.91
N GLY A 169 16.80 11.96 -19.52
CA GLY A 169 16.40 11.44 -20.81
C GLY A 169 16.01 9.95 -20.79
N LYS A 170 16.06 9.30 -19.65
CA LYS A 170 15.61 7.90 -19.49
C LYS A 170 14.12 7.76 -19.76
N ILE A 171 13.71 6.59 -20.21
CA ILE A 171 12.29 6.25 -20.33
C ILE A 171 11.81 5.72 -18.97
N LEU A 172 10.78 6.36 -18.44
CA LEU A 172 10.13 6.01 -17.19
C LEU A 172 8.82 5.29 -17.49
N HIS A 173 8.53 4.26 -16.72
CA HIS A 173 7.32 3.45 -16.79
C HIS A 173 6.50 3.64 -15.51
N ARG A 174 5.17 3.55 -15.62
CA ARG A 174 4.31 3.56 -14.45
C ARG A 174 4.58 2.33 -13.56
N ILE A 175 4.58 2.51 -12.26
CA ILE A 175 4.65 1.39 -11.32
C ILE A 175 3.40 0.50 -11.44
N PRO A 176 3.49 -0.84 -11.29
CA PRO A 176 2.37 -1.74 -11.55
C PRO A 176 1.26 -1.68 -10.51
N GLU A 177 1.54 -1.13 -9.33
CA GLU A 177 0.62 -1.13 -8.20
C GLU A 177 -0.57 -0.19 -8.41
N VAL A 178 -1.65 -0.51 -7.68
CA VAL A 178 -2.85 0.32 -7.52
C VAL A 178 -2.98 0.78 -6.07
N PHE A 179 -3.75 1.83 -5.82
CA PHE A 179 -4.02 2.29 -4.46
C PHE A 179 -4.82 1.26 -3.64
N ASP A 180 -4.59 1.29 -2.34
CA ASP A 180 -5.48 0.73 -1.35
C ASP A 180 -6.87 1.40 -1.46
N CYS A 181 -7.94 0.61 -1.44
CA CYS A 181 -9.32 1.13 -1.46
C CYS A 181 -9.60 2.11 -0.31
N TRP A 182 -8.88 2.00 0.79
CA TRP A 182 -8.98 2.94 1.91
C TRP A 182 -8.34 4.30 1.60
N PHE A 183 -7.40 4.37 0.69
CA PHE A 183 -6.89 5.63 0.15
C PHE A 183 -7.96 6.33 -0.68
N GLU A 184 -8.64 5.59 -1.53
CA GLU A 184 -9.74 6.10 -2.36
C GLU A 184 -10.87 6.64 -1.50
N SER A 185 -11.38 5.84 -0.56
CA SER A 185 -12.45 6.25 0.34
C SER A 185 -12.05 7.40 1.27
N GLY A 186 -10.80 7.43 1.73
CA GLY A 186 -10.26 8.52 2.55
C GLY A 186 -10.07 9.83 1.78
N SER A 187 -9.94 9.77 0.45
CA SER A 187 -9.82 10.95 -0.41
C SER A 187 -11.18 11.59 -0.77
N MET A 188 -12.30 11.01 -0.32
CA MET A 188 -13.66 11.47 -0.65
C MET A 188 -13.88 12.99 -0.48
N PRO A 189 -13.39 13.65 0.60
CA PRO A 189 -13.62 15.09 0.77
C PRO A 189 -13.07 15.95 -0.38
N PHE A 190 -12.04 15.47 -1.05
CA PHE A 190 -11.41 16.11 -2.19
C PHE A 190 -12.03 15.65 -3.51
N SER A 191 -12.14 14.35 -3.70
CA SER A 191 -12.54 13.74 -4.97
C SER A 191 -14.00 14.05 -5.35
N GLN A 192 -14.93 14.09 -4.38
CA GLN A 192 -16.33 14.40 -4.64
C GLN A 192 -16.55 15.79 -5.27
N ASN A 193 -15.65 16.73 -5.00
CA ASN A 193 -15.71 18.08 -5.54
C ASN A 193 -14.67 18.32 -6.63
N HIS A 194 -13.92 17.30 -7.04
CA HIS A 194 -12.85 17.37 -8.02
C HIS A 194 -11.80 18.45 -7.67
N ILE A 195 -11.40 18.49 -6.41
CA ILE A 195 -10.37 19.44 -5.91
C ILE A 195 -8.98 18.87 -6.22
N PRO A 196 -8.03 19.70 -6.68
CA PRO A 196 -8.08 21.17 -6.81
C PRO A 196 -8.62 21.68 -8.15
N PHE A 197 -8.99 20.82 -9.08
CA PHE A 197 -9.24 21.18 -10.50
C PHE A 197 -10.58 21.87 -10.76
N SER A 198 -11.55 21.74 -9.86
CA SER A 198 -12.90 22.33 -10.02
C SER A 198 -12.97 23.83 -9.74
N GLY A 199 -11.92 24.43 -9.17
CA GLY A 199 -11.97 25.79 -8.63
C GLY A 199 -12.80 25.97 -7.37
N LYS A 200 -13.35 24.87 -6.82
CA LYS A 200 -14.07 24.89 -5.54
C LYS A 200 -13.09 24.91 -4.37
N GLU A 201 -13.45 25.59 -3.31
CA GLU A 201 -12.73 25.50 -2.05
C GLU A 201 -13.01 24.19 -1.35
N TRP A 202 -11.99 23.63 -0.68
CA TRP A 202 -12.17 22.49 0.19
C TRP A 202 -13.02 22.89 1.40
N LYS A 203 -13.99 22.04 1.73
CA LYS A 203 -14.79 22.17 2.94
C LYS A 203 -14.80 20.86 3.69
N GLN A 204 -14.59 20.96 5.00
CA GLN A 204 -14.82 19.83 5.91
C GLN A 204 -16.31 19.48 5.92
N SER A 205 -16.62 18.21 6.06
CA SER A 205 -17.99 17.76 6.24
C SER A 205 -18.56 18.28 7.56
N ASP A 206 -19.81 18.74 7.55
CA ASP A 206 -20.50 19.23 8.75
C ASP A 206 -20.81 18.10 9.73
N PHE A 207 -21.08 16.91 9.22
CA PHE A 207 -21.48 15.75 10.01
C PHE A 207 -21.14 14.44 9.30
N ILE A 208 -20.58 13.47 10.06
CA ILE A 208 -20.36 12.09 9.62
C ILE A 208 -20.84 11.16 10.73
N ALA A 209 -21.62 10.12 10.38
CA ALA A 209 -22.11 9.12 11.34
C ALA A 209 -21.83 7.71 10.82
N GLU A 210 -21.02 6.97 11.58
CA GLU A 210 -20.65 5.58 11.30
C GLU A 210 -20.44 4.80 12.60
N GLY A 211 -20.23 3.50 12.49
CA GLY A 211 -19.96 2.61 13.60
C GLY A 211 -18.59 2.82 14.24
N LEU A 212 -18.45 2.31 15.45
CA LEU A 212 -17.23 2.42 16.25
C LEU A 212 -16.00 1.76 15.60
N ASP A 213 -16.21 0.76 14.76
CA ASP A 213 -15.18 0.06 13.98
C ASP A 213 -14.46 1.01 13.02
N GLN A 214 -15.10 2.09 12.56
CA GLN A 214 -14.52 3.08 11.65
C GLN A 214 -13.43 3.95 12.28
N THR A 215 -13.24 3.88 13.58
CA THR A 215 -12.04 4.45 14.23
C THR A 215 -10.74 3.82 13.74
N ARG A 216 -10.80 2.58 13.19
CA ARG A 216 -9.69 1.88 12.51
C ARG A 216 -9.97 1.62 11.03
N GLY A 217 -10.84 2.36 10.44
CA GLY A 217 -11.23 2.27 9.05
C GLY A 217 -11.34 3.66 8.44
N TRP A 218 -12.53 4.03 7.99
CA TRP A 218 -12.75 5.25 7.24
C TRP A 218 -12.40 6.53 8.00
N PHE A 219 -12.74 6.65 9.29
CA PHE A 219 -12.38 7.85 10.09
C PHE A 219 -10.87 8.05 10.15
N TYR A 220 -10.12 6.96 10.30
CA TYR A 220 -8.67 7.01 10.32
C TYR A 220 -8.09 7.51 8.98
N THR A 221 -8.53 6.96 7.86
CA THR A 221 -8.03 7.35 6.54
C THR A 221 -8.46 8.75 6.13
N LEU A 222 -9.70 9.18 6.47
CA LEU A 222 -10.14 10.56 6.31
C LEU A 222 -9.23 11.53 7.07
N THR A 223 -8.94 11.23 8.34
CA THR A 223 -8.09 12.07 9.18
C THR A 223 -6.67 12.17 8.64
N ILE A 224 -6.09 11.06 8.17
CA ILE A 224 -4.75 11.07 7.57
C ILE A 224 -4.75 11.95 6.32
N LEU A 225 -5.59 11.68 5.33
CA LEU A 225 -5.55 12.37 4.05
C LEU A 225 -5.96 13.84 4.16
N SER A 226 -6.82 14.20 5.11
CA SER A 226 -7.16 15.60 5.37
C SER A 226 -6.11 16.37 6.18
N THR A 227 -5.12 15.67 6.74
CA THR A 227 -4.03 16.29 7.52
C THR A 227 -2.77 16.51 6.68
N LEU A 228 -2.54 15.69 5.67
CA LEU A 228 -1.38 15.75 4.78
C LEU A 228 -1.48 16.91 3.79
#